data_38efce43888ddc848b5df38a5e99bd3e
#
_entry.id   38efce43888ddc848b5df38a5e99bd3e
#
_cell.length_a   1.000
_cell.length_b   1.000
_cell.length_c   1.000
_cell.angle_alpha   90.00
_cell.angle_beta   90.00
_cell.angle_gamma   90.00
#
_symmetry.space_group_name_H-M   'P 1'
#
loop_
_entity.id
_entity.type
_entity.pdbx_description
1 polymer ?
#
loop_
_entity_poly.entity_id
_entity_poly.type
_entity_poly.pdbx_seq_one_letter_code
_entity_poly.pdbx_strand_id
1 'polypeptide(L)'
;MVFICSPYAGCIKGNVQNARQYSRFAYLSGYMPITPHLMYPLFLNDKHANERLDGMDMGLRLLDLCEELWVFGDRYSTGMQREI
;
A
#
# COMPACT_ATOMS: atom_id res chain seq x y z
N MET A 1 2.18 8.45 11.81
CA MET A 1 2.31 7.53 10.67
C MET A 1 1.10 7.68 9.76
N VAL A 2 1.33 7.75 8.46
CA VAL A 2 0.26 7.76 7.48
C VAL A 2 0.34 6.50 6.61
N PHE A 3 -0.79 5.86 6.39
CA PHE A 3 -0.88 4.66 5.56
C PHE A 3 -1.11 5.10 4.12
N ILE A 4 -0.23 4.67 3.22
CA ILE A 4 -0.31 5.01 1.79
C ILE A 4 -1.13 3.93 1.08
N CYS A 5 -2.32 4.30 0.64
CA CYS A 5 -3.24 3.43 -0.08
C CYS A 5 -3.20 3.80 -1.56
N SER A 6 -2.71 2.89 -2.39
CA SER A 6 -2.57 3.11 -3.84
C SER A 6 -2.73 1.81 -4.61
N PRO A 7 -2.99 1.86 -5.93
CA PRO A 7 -3.08 0.63 -6.73
C PRO A 7 -1.76 -0.15 -6.74
N TYR A 8 -1.85 -1.48 -6.77
CA TYR A 8 -0.69 -2.36 -6.90
C TYR A 8 -0.85 -3.30 -8.10
N ALA A 9 -1.97 -4.05 -8.15
CA ALA A 9 -2.23 -5.00 -9.22
C ALA A 9 -2.43 -4.31 -10.57
N GLY A 10 -2.27 -5.04 -11.65
CA GLY A 10 -2.31 -4.49 -13.01
C GLY A 10 -0.90 -4.15 -13.45
N CYS A 11 -0.57 -2.88 -13.68
CA CYS A 11 0.79 -2.46 -14.02
C CYS A 11 1.65 -2.37 -12.75
N ILE A 12 2.15 -3.52 -12.27
CA ILE A 12 2.87 -3.60 -11.00
C ILE A 12 4.08 -2.67 -10.96
N LYS A 13 4.90 -2.67 -12.03
CA LYS A 13 6.11 -1.86 -12.08
C LYS A 13 5.80 -0.37 -11.98
N GLY A 14 4.81 0.10 -12.74
CA GLY A 14 4.37 1.49 -12.69
C GLY A 14 3.76 1.86 -11.35
N ASN A 15 2.95 0.95 -10.79
CA ASN A 15 2.31 1.17 -9.50
C ASN A 15 3.32 1.23 -8.35
N VAL A 16 4.40 0.43 -8.41
CA VAL A 16 5.48 0.48 -7.43
C VAL A 16 6.20 1.82 -7.50
N GLN A 17 6.50 2.31 -8.71
CA GLN A 17 7.13 3.63 -8.88
C GLN A 17 6.23 4.73 -8.34
N ASN A 18 4.92 4.66 -8.60
CA ASN A 18 3.97 5.63 -8.08
C ASN A 18 3.90 5.58 -6.55
N ALA A 19 3.90 4.39 -5.97
CA ALA A 19 3.89 4.23 -4.51
C ALA A 19 5.13 4.85 -3.87
N ARG A 20 6.30 4.72 -4.51
CA ARG A 20 7.53 5.39 -4.05
C ARG A 20 7.38 6.90 -4.05
N GLN A 21 6.79 7.47 -5.12
CA GLN A 21 6.57 8.91 -5.22
C GLN A 21 5.57 9.39 -4.17
N TYR A 22 4.50 8.65 -3.92
CA TYR A 22 3.52 8.99 -2.89
C TYR A 22 4.15 8.96 -1.50
N SER A 23 4.99 7.96 -1.24
CA SER A 23 5.72 7.86 0.03
C SER A 23 6.69 9.03 0.19
N ARG A 24 7.38 9.39 -0.88
CA ARG A 24 8.28 10.54 -0.89
C ARG A 24 7.53 11.85 -0.60
N PHE A 25 6.35 12.00 -1.19
CA PHE A 25 5.50 13.16 -0.95
C PHE A 25 5.10 13.25 0.53
N ALA A 26 4.68 12.15 1.13
CA ALA A 26 4.33 12.12 2.54
C ALA A 26 5.52 12.45 3.43
N TYR A 27 6.69 11.90 3.12
CA TYR A 27 7.93 12.19 3.86
C TYR A 27 8.27 13.68 3.79
N LEU A 28 8.23 14.26 2.59
CA LEU A 28 8.54 15.68 2.41
C LEU A 28 7.51 16.59 3.07
N SER A 29 6.30 16.08 3.31
CA SER A 29 5.25 16.81 4.02
C SER A 29 5.37 16.71 5.55
N GLY A 30 6.40 16.01 6.05
CA GLY A 30 6.66 15.90 7.48
C GLY A 30 5.99 14.70 8.14
N TYR A 31 5.53 13.71 7.36
CA TYR A 31 4.87 12.52 7.87
C TYR A 31 5.74 11.28 7.71
N MET A 32 5.47 10.25 8.51
CA MET A 32 6.12 8.96 8.38
C MET A 32 5.21 8.04 7.54
N PRO A 33 5.59 7.75 6.27
CA PRO A 33 4.75 6.93 5.40
C PRO A 33 4.89 5.44 5.71
N ILE A 34 3.76 4.74 5.69
CA ILE A 34 3.71 3.27 5.75
C ILE A 34 3.10 2.81 4.44
N THR A 35 3.91 2.13 3.61
CA THR A 35 3.52 1.74 2.26
C THR A 35 3.72 0.24 2.07
N PRO A 36 2.70 -0.59 2.37
CA PRO A 36 2.82 -2.05 2.28
C PRO A 36 3.21 -2.55 0.89
N HIS A 37 2.77 -1.87 -0.17
CA HIS A 37 3.11 -2.25 -1.55
C HIS A 37 4.59 -2.17 -1.86
N LEU A 38 5.38 -1.42 -1.08
CA LEU A 38 6.83 -1.35 -1.22
C LEU A 38 7.55 -2.37 -0.35
N MET A 39 6.86 -3.01 0.59
CA MET A 39 7.46 -3.90 1.58
C MET A 39 7.08 -5.36 1.35
N TYR A 40 5.79 -5.69 1.39
CA TYR A 40 5.34 -7.09 1.36
C TYR A 40 5.69 -7.83 0.06
N PRO A 41 5.64 -7.23 -1.13
CA PRO A 41 6.02 -7.93 -2.36
C PRO A 41 7.48 -8.37 -2.41
N LEU A 42 8.33 -7.86 -1.52
CA LEU A 42 9.73 -8.27 -1.45
C LEU A 42 9.88 -9.69 -0.89
N PHE A 43 8.91 -10.18 -0.13
CA PHE A 43 8.99 -11.51 0.47
C PHE A 43 7.70 -12.34 0.37
N LEU A 44 6.59 -11.76 -0.10
CA LEU A 44 5.35 -12.48 -0.34
C LEU A 44 5.12 -12.63 -1.84
N ASN A 45 4.65 -13.82 -2.25
CA ASN A 45 4.30 -14.06 -3.64
C ASN A 45 2.81 -13.78 -3.86
N ASP A 46 2.52 -12.69 -4.55
CA ASP A 46 1.15 -12.24 -4.81
C ASP A 46 0.35 -13.22 -5.69
N LYS A 47 1.04 -14.12 -6.40
CA LYS A 47 0.39 -15.14 -7.22
C LYS A 47 -0.16 -16.31 -6.39
N HIS A 48 0.32 -16.48 -5.18
CA HIS A 48 -0.20 -17.47 -4.24
C HIS A 48 -1.34 -16.83 -3.43
N ALA A 49 -2.54 -17.45 -3.50
CA ALA A 49 -3.73 -16.89 -2.85
C ALA A 49 -3.54 -16.69 -1.35
N ASN A 50 -2.90 -17.66 -0.66
CA ASN A 50 -2.67 -17.56 0.78
C ASN A 50 -1.74 -16.41 1.13
N GLU A 51 -0.63 -16.24 0.39
CA GLU A 51 0.33 -15.17 0.66
C GLU A 51 -0.28 -13.80 0.35
N ARG A 52 -1.10 -13.71 -0.69
CA ARG A 52 -1.81 -12.48 -1.01
C ARG A 52 -2.78 -12.08 0.10
N LEU A 53 -3.52 -13.05 0.63
CA LEU A 53 -4.44 -12.79 1.75
C LEU A 53 -3.69 -12.41 3.01
N ASP A 54 -2.57 -13.05 3.28
CA ASP A 54 -1.71 -12.70 4.43
C ASP A 54 -1.19 -11.28 4.30
N GLY A 55 -0.75 -10.87 3.10
CA GLY A 55 -0.29 -9.51 2.85
C GLY A 55 -1.40 -8.48 3.08
N MET A 56 -2.62 -8.78 2.64
CA MET A 56 -3.77 -7.91 2.87
C MET A 56 -4.11 -7.81 4.35
N ASP A 57 -4.08 -8.93 5.08
CA ASP A 57 -4.35 -8.94 6.52
C ASP A 57 -3.30 -8.14 7.29
N MET A 58 -2.02 -8.35 6.97
CA MET A 58 -0.93 -7.58 7.60
C MET A 58 -1.05 -6.09 7.28
N GLY A 59 -1.45 -5.75 6.05
CA GLY A 59 -1.69 -4.37 5.67
C GLY A 59 -2.79 -3.72 6.51
N LEU A 60 -3.88 -4.43 6.73
CA LEU A 60 -4.98 -3.93 7.57
C LEU A 60 -4.55 -3.72 9.03
N ARG A 61 -3.70 -4.62 9.55
CA ARG A 61 -3.14 -4.46 10.89
C ARG A 61 -2.24 -3.23 11.00
N LEU A 62 -1.45 -2.96 9.97
CA LEU A 62 -0.63 -1.74 9.92
C LEU A 62 -1.51 -0.49 9.84
N LEU A 63 -2.59 -0.55 9.09
CA LEU A 63 -3.53 0.56 8.98
C LEU A 63 -4.09 0.96 10.35
N ASP A 64 -4.39 -0.03 11.21
CA ASP A 64 -4.89 0.23 12.55
C ASP A 64 -3.89 1.01 13.42
N LEU A 65 -2.60 0.92 13.11
CA LEU A 65 -1.55 1.62 13.82
C LEU A 65 -1.30 3.03 13.28
N CYS A 66 -1.85 3.35 12.11
CA CYS A 66 -1.65 4.64 11.47
C CYS A 66 -2.74 5.63 11.90
N GLU A 67 -2.37 6.90 11.96
CA GLU A 67 -3.28 7.98 12.35
C GLU A 67 -4.14 8.43 11.19
N GLU A 68 -3.62 8.34 9.97
CA GLU A 68 -4.29 8.80 8.75
C GLU A 68 -4.14 7.79 7.62
N LEU A 69 -5.13 7.75 6.75
CA LEU A 69 -5.12 6.99 5.50
C LEU A 69 -5.09 7.97 4.34
N TRP A 70 -4.05 7.91 3.53
CA TRP A 70 -3.93 8.73 2.32
C TRP A 70 -4.16 7.85 1.10
N VAL A 71 -5.14 8.22 0.28
CA VAL A 71 -5.53 7.46 -0.91
C VAL A 71 -5.03 8.17 -2.16
N PHE A 72 -4.31 7.43 -2.99
CA PHE A 72 -3.74 7.93 -4.24
C PHE A 72 -4.22 7.07 -5.42
N GLY A 73 -4.28 7.67 -6.61
CA GLY A 73 -4.64 6.98 -7.84
C GLY A 73 -6.06 7.30 -8.29
N ASP A 74 -6.34 6.96 -9.56
CA ASP A 74 -7.63 7.28 -10.19
C ASP A 74 -8.70 6.22 -9.96
N ARG A 75 -8.30 5.01 -9.54
CA ARG A 75 -9.20 3.88 -9.33
C ARG A 75 -8.89 3.19 -8.02
N TYR A 76 -9.94 2.65 -7.41
CA TYR A 76 -9.78 1.81 -6.24
C TYR A 76 -9.66 0.35 -6.65
N SER A 77 -8.56 -0.30 -6.28
CA SER A 77 -8.42 -1.74 -6.40
C SER A 77 -9.25 -2.44 -5.32
N THR A 78 -9.39 -3.78 -5.44
CA THR A 78 -10.08 -4.56 -4.41
C THR A 78 -9.41 -4.39 -3.04
N GLY A 79 -8.08 -4.42 -3.01
CA GLY A 79 -7.33 -4.21 -1.77
C GLY A 79 -7.54 -2.83 -1.18
N MET A 80 -7.55 -1.78 -2.01
CA MET A 80 -7.81 -0.41 -1.58
C MET A 80 -9.21 -0.27 -0.99
N GLN A 81 -10.21 -0.88 -1.61
CA GLN A 81 -11.58 -0.84 -1.12
C GLN A 81 -11.71 -1.47 0.27
N ARG A 82 -10.93 -2.51 0.56
CA ARG A 82 -10.94 -3.15 1.88
C ARG A 82 -10.25 -2.28 2.94
N GLU A 83 -9.28 -1.44 2.55
CA GLU A 83 -8.57 -0.54 3.46
C GLU A 83 -9.39 0.73 3.76
N ILE A 84 -10.15 1.19 2.78
CA ILE A 84 -10.98 2.37 2.93
C ILE A 84 -12.25 2.02 3.70
#